data_4a97fb2c34bdd70b6fb8c76c7e6ab3ac
#
_entry.id   4a97fb2c34bdd70b6fb8c76c7e6ab3ac
#
_cell.length_a   1.000
_cell.length_b   1.000
_cell.length_c   1.000
_cell.angle_alpha   90.00
_cell.angle_beta   90.00
_cell.angle_gamma   90.00
#
_symmetry.space_group_name_H-M   'P 1'
#
loop_
_entity.id
_entity.type
_entity.pdbx_description
1 polymer ?
#
loop_
_entity_poly.entity_id
_entity_poly.type
_entity_poly.pdbx_seq_one_letter_code
_entity_poly.pdbx_strand_id
1 'polypeptide(L)'
;TIECVAVLPSDGTGPTQSSCEGTLFDAGGELGDYPGRTDSQITIAPIGADRVDLSFVSFNMEAGAGLTCNYDYIEIFDGPTRFSPLIDRYCDNNIPTDVSSTGGAITIVFHSDASVEGTGFEVEWTCVVPFDPPVANFTSNTTTTCDGLVHFVDLTTNDPTEWDWDFGDGNISSLQNPSHTYDAEGVYTVQLRATNLIGENTV
;
A
#
# COMPACT_ATOMS: atom_id res chain seq x y z
N THR A 1 -10.44 -11.48 15.12
CA THR A 1 -10.01 -10.71 13.93
C THR A 1 -11.10 -10.85 12.87
N ILE A 2 -11.55 -9.74 12.31
CA ILE A 2 -12.43 -9.77 11.13
C ILE A 2 -11.46 -10.02 9.97
N GLU A 3 -11.51 -11.21 9.38
CA GLU A 3 -10.74 -11.57 8.20
C GLU A 3 -11.24 -10.73 7.02
N CYS A 4 -10.31 -10.09 6.31
CA CYS A 4 -10.67 -9.28 5.15
C CYS A 4 -10.80 -10.21 3.94
N VAL A 5 -12.03 -10.47 3.50
CA VAL A 5 -12.33 -11.29 2.33
C VAL A 5 -12.73 -10.40 1.17
N ALA A 6 -12.04 -10.55 0.04
CA ALA A 6 -12.33 -9.86 -1.20
C ALA A 6 -12.70 -10.86 -2.29
N VAL A 7 -13.51 -10.43 -3.23
CA VAL A 7 -13.87 -11.18 -4.45
C VAL A 7 -13.64 -10.27 -5.64
N LEU A 8 -12.99 -10.77 -6.68
CA LEU A 8 -12.87 -10.04 -7.95
C LEU A 8 -14.27 -9.73 -8.51
N PRO A 9 -14.50 -8.55 -9.04
CA PRO A 9 -15.75 -8.28 -9.74
C PRO A 9 -15.85 -9.16 -11.01
N SER A 10 -17.06 -9.43 -11.45
CA SER A 10 -17.30 -10.15 -12.72
C SER A 10 -16.93 -9.32 -13.96
N ASP A 11 -16.66 -8.03 -13.81
CA ASP A 11 -16.18 -7.13 -14.84
C ASP A 11 -15.64 -5.84 -14.24
N GLY A 12 -14.61 -5.26 -14.87
CA GLY A 12 -14.05 -3.95 -14.52
C GLY A 12 -13.11 -3.97 -13.30
N THR A 13 -13.10 -2.88 -12.55
CA THR A 13 -12.17 -2.68 -11.44
C THR A 13 -12.87 -2.80 -10.09
N GLY A 14 -12.39 -3.73 -9.27
CA GLY A 14 -12.80 -3.87 -7.87
C GLY A 14 -12.27 -2.74 -6.97
N PRO A 15 -12.79 -2.64 -5.75
CA PRO A 15 -12.31 -1.68 -4.78
C PRO A 15 -10.86 -2.02 -4.37
N THR A 16 -10.04 -0.97 -4.18
CA THR A 16 -8.69 -1.15 -3.64
C THR A 16 -8.76 -1.71 -2.22
N GLN A 17 -7.99 -2.77 -1.97
CA GLN A 17 -7.85 -3.36 -0.64
C GLN A 17 -6.78 -2.60 0.14
N SER A 18 -7.14 -2.05 1.30
CA SER A 18 -6.25 -1.27 2.14
C SER A 18 -5.83 -1.98 3.43
N SER A 19 -6.33 -3.19 3.68
CA SER A 19 -5.88 -4.02 4.81
C SER A 19 -4.53 -4.67 4.50
N CYS A 20 -3.75 -4.93 5.55
CA CYS A 20 -2.43 -5.56 5.46
C CYS A 20 -2.50 -7.08 5.34
N GLU A 21 -3.66 -7.66 5.51
CA GLU A 21 -3.91 -9.11 5.38
C GLU A 21 -5.32 -9.35 4.85
N GLY A 22 -5.52 -10.46 4.17
CA GLY A 22 -6.83 -10.91 3.72
C GLY A 22 -6.75 -12.05 2.71
N THR A 23 -7.93 -12.48 2.25
CA THR A 23 -8.11 -13.53 1.25
C THR A 23 -8.85 -12.96 0.04
N LEU A 24 -8.37 -13.25 -1.16
CA LEU A 24 -9.00 -12.87 -2.42
C LEU A 24 -9.40 -14.13 -3.19
N PHE A 25 -10.65 -14.15 -3.63
CA PHE A 25 -11.19 -15.12 -4.58
C PHE A 25 -11.36 -14.49 -5.97
N ASP A 26 -11.38 -15.33 -6.99
CA ASP A 26 -11.82 -14.95 -8.33
C ASP A 26 -13.29 -14.51 -8.36
N ALA A 27 -13.83 -14.22 -9.56
CA ALA A 27 -15.19 -13.69 -9.72
C ALA A 27 -16.30 -14.72 -9.45
N GLY A 28 -15.99 -16.01 -9.31
CA GLY A 28 -16.89 -17.07 -8.87
C GLY A 28 -17.03 -17.16 -7.35
N GLY A 29 -16.08 -16.56 -6.61
CA GLY A 29 -16.03 -16.60 -5.14
C GLY A 29 -15.60 -17.96 -4.61
N GLU A 30 -15.69 -18.15 -3.29
CA GLU A 30 -15.16 -19.32 -2.57
C GLU A 30 -15.67 -20.68 -3.07
N LEU A 31 -16.89 -20.75 -3.59
CA LEU A 31 -17.57 -22.02 -3.87
C LEU A 31 -18.01 -22.20 -5.33
N GLY A 32 -17.75 -21.24 -6.19
CA GLY A 32 -18.22 -21.24 -7.58
C GLY A 32 -17.08 -21.23 -8.59
N ASP A 33 -17.37 -21.74 -9.79
CA ASP A 33 -16.48 -21.57 -10.92
C ASP A 33 -16.51 -20.09 -11.37
N TYR A 34 -15.39 -19.57 -11.84
CA TYR A 34 -15.39 -18.21 -12.38
C TYR A 34 -16.23 -18.11 -13.67
N PRO A 35 -16.92 -16.98 -13.90
CA PRO A 35 -17.69 -16.80 -15.13
C PRO A 35 -16.80 -16.59 -16.35
N GLY A 36 -17.21 -17.12 -17.52
CA GLY A 36 -16.55 -16.84 -18.77
C GLY A 36 -16.79 -15.39 -19.22
N ARG A 37 -15.90 -14.85 -20.06
CA ARG A 37 -15.89 -13.47 -20.58
C ARG A 37 -15.74 -12.41 -19.49
N THR A 38 -14.89 -12.70 -18.54
CA THR A 38 -14.54 -11.79 -17.45
C THR A 38 -13.25 -11.06 -17.75
N ASP A 39 -13.28 -9.74 -17.64
CA ASP A 39 -12.11 -8.86 -17.65
C ASP A 39 -12.18 -7.99 -16.38
N SER A 40 -11.44 -8.36 -15.37
CA SER A 40 -11.50 -7.67 -14.09
C SER A 40 -10.13 -7.44 -13.47
N GLN A 41 -10.06 -6.53 -12.51
CA GLN A 41 -8.84 -6.28 -11.75
C GLN A 41 -9.14 -5.84 -10.33
N ILE A 42 -8.17 -6.06 -9.46
CA ILE A 42 -8.16 -5.55 -8.08
C ILE A 42 -6.76 -5.10 -7.72
N THR A 43 -6.68 -4.06 -6.90
CA THR A 43 -5.42 -3.58 -6.35
C THR A 43 -5.41 -3.77 -4.84
N ILE A 44 -4.31 -4.31 -4.31
CA ILE A 44 -4.02 -4.41 -2.89
C ILE A 44 -2.95 -3.36 -2.61
N ALA A 45 -3.27 -2.37 -1.78
CA ALA A 45 -2.41 -1.23 -1.48
C ALA A 45 -2.62 -0.77 -0.04
N PRO A 46 -2.12 -1.53 0.95
CA PRO A 46 -2.21 -1.15 2.35
C PRO A 46 -1.45 0.15 2.63
N ILE A 47 -2.03 1.01 3.47
CA ILE A 47 -1.41 2.29 3.80
C ILE A 47 -0.10 2.07 4.54
N GLY A 48 0.98 2.69 4.06
CA GLY A 48 2.31 2.61 4.67
C GLY A 48 3.03 1.28 4.44
N ALA A 49 2.53 0.39 3.60
CA ALA A 49 3.22 -0.84 3.25
C ALA A 49 4.45 -0.56 2.37
N ASP A 50 5.55 -1.24 2.66
CA ASP A 50 6.73 -1.29 1.81
C ASP A 50 6.68 -2.44 0.80
N ARG A 51 5.91 -3.47 1.12
CA ARG A 51 5.77 -4.66 0.29
C ARG A 51 4.43 -5.35 0.53
N VAL A 52 3.86 -5.94 -0.51
CA VAL A 52 2.74 -6.85 -0.45
C VAL A 52 3.21 -8.23 -0.91
N ASP A 53 2.91 -9.25 -0.12
CA ASP A 53 3.21 -10.64 -0.40
C ASP A 53 1.91 -11.39 -0.72
N LEU A 54 1.89 -12.18 -1.80
CA LEU A 54 0.79 -13.04 -2.21
C LEU A 54 1.19 -14.51 -2.06
N SER A 55 0.33 -15.32 -1.45
CA SER A 55 0.47 -16.77 -1.36
C SER A 55 -0.76 -17.46 -1.92
N PHE A 56 -0.60 -18.30 -2.93
CA PHE A 56 -1.70 -18.99 -3.58
C PHE A 56 -2.08 -20.24 -2.81
N VAL A 57 -3.33 -20.30 -2.35
CA VAL A 57 -3.92 -21.44 -1.64
C VAL A 57 -4.45 -22.47 -2.63
N SER A 58 -5.13 -22.01 -3.67
CA SER A 58 -5.63 -22.83 -4.77
C SER A 58 -5.49 -22.12 -6.11
N PHE A 59 -5.38 -22.90 -7.19
CA PHE A 59 -5.28 -22.36 -8.55
C PHE A 59 -5.71 -23.42 -9.56
N ASN A 60 -6.79 -23.15 -10.32
CA ASN A 60 -7.30 -24.03 -11.35
C ASN A 60 -8.01 -23.22 -12.43
N MET A 61 -7.30 -22.93 -13.48
CA MET A 61 -7.77 -22.15 -14.63
C MET A 61 -7.67 -22.97 -15.92
N GLU A 62 -8.30 -22.52 -16.97
CA GLU A 62 -8.17 -23.16 -18.26
C GLU A 62 -6.70 -23.23 -18.71
N ALA A 63 -6.28 -24.41 -19.18
CA ALA A 63 -4.95 -24.57 -19.71
C ALA A 63 -4.79 -23.88 -21.07
N GLY A 64 -3.78 -23.05 -21.21
CA GLY A 64 -3.45 -22.43 -22.49
C GLY A 64 -3.00 -23.45 -23.54
N ALA A 65 -3.08 -23.07 -24.83
CA ALA A 65 -2.56 -23.88 -25.92
C ALA A 65 -1.03 -23.95 -25.88
N GLY A 66 -0.48 -25.08 -25.52
CA GLY A 66 0.96 -25.28 -25.35
C GLY A 66 1.45 -24.72 -24.02
N LEU A 67 2.44 -23.85 -24.04
CA LEU A 67 3.00 -23.19 -22.83
C LEU A 67 2.58 -21.72 -22.73
N THR A 68 1.50 -21.32 -23.39
CA THR A 68 1.04 -19.94 -23.46
C THR A 68 -0.33 -19.80 -22.80
N CYS A 69 -0.49 -18.80 -21.93
CA CYS A 69 -1.76 -18.44 -21.32
C CYS A 69 -2.60 -17.61 -22.30
N ASN A 70 -3.30 -18.30 -23.26
CA ASN A 70 -4.02 -17.64 -24.35
C ASN A 70 -5.53 -17.53 -24.10
N TYR A 71 -6.06 -18.30 -23.14
CA TYR A 71 -7.47 -18.39 -22.83
C TYR A 71 -7.72 -17.65 -21.53
N ASP A 72 -7.70 -18.38 -20.42
CA ASP A 72 -7.91 -17.81 -19.10
C ASP A 72 -6.59 -17.62 -18.37
N TYR A 73 -6.42 -16.47 -17.73
CA TYR A 73 -5.18 -16.17 -17.01
C TYR A 73 -5.36 -15.08 -15.94
N ILE A 74 -4.41 -15.05 -15.02
CA ILE A 74 -4.15 -13.87 -14.21
C ILE A 74 -2.81 -13.25 -14.59
N GLU A 75 -2.73 -11.93 -14.49
CA GLU A 75 -1.50 -11.15 -14.55
C GLU A 75 -1.30 -10.43 -13.23
N ILE A 76 -0.08 -10.44 -12.73
CA ILE A 76 0.29 -9.76 -11.50
C ILE A 76 1.26 -8.64 -11.82
N PHE A 77 0.93 -7.42 -11.39
CA PHE A 77 1.71 -6.21 -11.64
C PHE A 77 2.29 -5.67 -10.33
N ASP A 78 3.56 -5.31 -10.37
CA ASP A 78 4.30 -4.69 -9.27
C ASP A 78 3.95 -3.20 -9.16
N GLY A 79 2.85 -2.92 -8.49
CA GLY A 79 2.40 -1.55 -8.28
C GLY A 79 0.88 -1.37 -8.32
N PRO A 80 0.41 -0.11 -8.23
CA PRO A 80 -0.99 0.20 -7.98
C PRO A 80 -1.90 0.13 -9.23
N THR A 81 -1.39 -0.27 -10.39
CA THR A 81 -2.18 -0.31 -11.63
C THR A 81 -1.71 -1.41 -12.57
N ARG A 82 -2.58 -1.84 -13.50
CA ARG A 82 -2.23 -2.74 -14.61
C ARG A 82 -1.17 -2.20 -15.58
N PHE A 83 -0.75 -0.96 -15.44
CA PHE A 83 0.33 -0.35 -16.22
C PHE A 83 1.67 -0.35 -15.49
N SER A 84 1.69 -0.85 -14.25
CA SER A 84 2.91 -1.11 -13.49
C SER A 84 3.71 -2.25 -14.13
N PRO A 85 4.98 -2.48 -13.75
CA PRO A 85 5.75 -3.59 -14.27
C PRO A 85 5.04 -4.93 -14.06
N LEU A 86 4.94 -5.75 -15.11
CA LEU A 86 4.39 -7.11 -15.01
C LEU A 86 5.40 -7.98 -14.23
N ILE A 87 4.93 -8.64 -13.18
CA ILE A 87 5.71 -9.66 -12.47
C ILE A 87 5.64 -10.96 -13.25
N ASP A 88 4.41 -11.49 -13.47
CA ASP A 88 4.22 -12.72 -14.23
C ASP A 88 2.75 -12.88 -14.68
N ARG A 89 2.51 -13.87 -15.54
CA ARG A 89 1.20 -14.34 -16.00
C ARG A 89 1.06 -15.82 -15.71
N TYR A 90 -0.06 -16.21 -15.11
CA TYR A 90 -0.36 -17.59 -14.71
C TYR A 90 -1.66 -18.09 -15.34
N CYS A 91 -1.67 -19.33 -15.73
CA CYS A 91 -2.81 -20.10 -16.24
C CYS A 91 -2.62 -21.58 -15.91
N ASP A 92 -3.54 -22.46 -16.34
CA ASP A 92 -3.46 -23.89 -16.06
C ASP A 92 -3.82 -24.22 -14.59
N ASN A 93 -3.44 -25.39 -14.12
CA ASN A 93 -3.73 -25.87 -12.76
C ASN A 93 -2.49 -25.98 -11.86
N ASN A 94 -1.40 -25.35 -12.27
CA ASN A 94 -0.20 -25.31 -11.45
C ASN A 94 -0.28 -24.12 -10.49
N ILE A 95 -0.31 -24.40 -9.19
CA ILE A 95 -0.32 -23.34 -8.18
C ILE A 95 0.93 -22.46 -8.36
N PRO A 96 0.78 -21.14 -8.59
CA PRO A 96 1.91 -20.23 -8.66
C PRO A 96 2.75 -20.25 -7.39
N THR A 97 4.05 -19.99 -7.52
CA THR A 97 4.89 -19.71 -6.35
C THR A 97 4.49 -18.36 -5.75
N ASP A 98 4.79 -18.18 -4.48
CA ASP A 98 4.56 -16.91 -3.79
C ASP A 98 5.16 -15.73 -4.58
N VAL A 99 4.43 -14.62 -4.59
CA VAL A 99 4.77 -13.40 -5.33
C VAL A 99 4.86 -12.24 -4.37
N SER A 100 5.89 -11.40 -4.53
CA SER A 100 6.08 -10.18 -3.74
C SER A 100 6.19 -8.95 -4.64
N SER A 101 5.59 -7.85 -4.23
CA SER A 101 5.84 -6.54 -4.83
C SER A 101 7.19 -5.97 -4.36
N THR A 102 7.75 -5.04 -5.12
CA THR A 102 8.93 -4.26 -4.69
C THR A 102 8.56 -2.95 -3.99
N GLY A 103 7.27 -2.63 -3.95
CA GLY A 103 6.69 -1.47 -3.28
C GLY A 103 5.38 -1.83 -2.59
N GLY A 104 4.74 -0.86 -1.94
CA GLY A 104 3.57 -1.04 -1.09
C GLY A 104 2.26 -1.36 -1.82
N ALA A 105 2.30 -1.79 -3.09
CA ALA A 105 1.10 -2.13 -3.83
C ALA A 105 1.33 -3.26 -4.84
N ILE A 106 0.27 -4.05 -5.09
CA ILE A 106 0.23 -5.08 -6.12
C ILE A 106 -1.14 -5.05 -6.81
N THR A 107 -1.17 -5.27 -8.12
CA THR A 107 -2.42 -5.34 -8.90
C THR A 107 -2.55 -6.70 -9.56
N ILE A 108 -3.71 -7.33 -9.37
CA ILE A 108 -4.08 -8.60 -10.00
C ILE A 108 -5.13 -8.29 -11.07
N VAL A 109 -4.86 -8.71 -12.30
CA VAL A 109 -5.78 -8.65 -13.45
C VAL A 109 -6.18 -10.08 -13.78
N PHE A 110 -7.47 -10.31 -13.96
CA PHE A 110 -8.04 -11.59 -14.34
C PHE A 110 -8.73 -11.48 -15.70
N HIS A 111 -8.50 -12.45 -16.56
CA HIS A 111 -9.14 -12.60 -17.86
C HIS A 111 -9.66 -14.03 -18.02
N SER A 112 -10.90 -14.17 -18.49
CA SER A 112 -11.43 -15.43 -18.97
C SER A 112 -12.09 -15.27 -20.34
N ASP A 113 -11.93 -16.28 -21.21
CA ASP A 113 -12.57 -16.30 -22.53
C ASP A 113 -14.05 -16.75 -22.45
N ALA A 114 -14.60 -17.35 -23.47
CA ALA A 114 -16.03 -17.66 -23.56
C ALA A 114 -16.39 -19.10 -23.12
N SER A 115 -15.41 -19.90 -22.72
CA SER A 115 -15.60 -21.36 -22.53
C SER A 115 -14.56 -21.98 -21.59
N VAL A 116 -14.93 -23.08 -20.98
CA VAL A 116 -14.06 -23.91 -20.12
C VAL A 116 -13.66 -23.20 -18.81
N GLU A 117 -14.67 -22.82 -18.04
CA GLU A 117 -14.48 -22.26 -16.70
C GLU A 117 -13.87 -23.30 -15.74
N GLY A 118 -13.02 -22.84 -14.84
CA GLY A 118 -12.43 -23.64 -13.75
C GLY A 118 -12.91 -23.16 -12.38
N THR A 119 -12.46 -23.84 -11.33
CA THR A 119 -12.74 -23.44 -9.95
C THR A 119 -11.98 -22.17 -9.52
N GLY A 120 -11.15 -21.63 -10.39
CA GLY A 120 -10.46 -20.36 -10.21
C GLY A 120 -9.33 -20.40 -9.22
N PHE A 121 -9.22 -19.35 -8.41
CA PHE A 121 -8.12 -19.22 -7.47
C PHE A 121 -8.53 -18.61 -6.12
N GLU A 122 -7.78 -19.01 -5.12
CA GLU A 122 -7.75 -18.39 -3.81
C GLU A 122 -6.31 -17.94 -3.53
N VAL A 123 -6.14 -16.66 -3.16
CA VAL A 123 -4.86 -16.11 -2.79
C VAL A 123 -4.97 -15.33 -1.48
N GLU A 124 -4.08 -15.62 -0.55
CA GLU A 124 -3.91 -14.85 0.67
C GLU A 124 -2.89 -13.75 0.43
N TRP A 125 -3.10 -12.58 1.02
CA TRP A 125 -2.09 -11.53 1.04
C TRP A 125 -1.73 -11.11 2.43
N THR A 126 -0.47 -10.72 2.57
CA THR A 126 0.06 -10.01 3.75
C THR A 126 0.86 -8.81 3.29
N CYS A 127 1.14 -7.87 4.18
CA CYS A 127 2.04 -6.78 3.85
C CYS A 127 3.18 -6.65 4.87
N VAL A 128 4.25 -6.04 4.41
CA VAL A 128 5.35 -5.58 5.26
C VAL A 128 5.22 -4.08 5.41
N VAL A 129 5.12 -3.61 6.64
CA VAL A 129 5.19 -2.18 6.99
C VAL A 129 6.54 -1.89 7.66
N PRO A 130 7.10 -0.68 7.55
CA PRO A 130 8.28 -0.32 8.33
C PRO A 130 7.99 -0.55 9.82
N PHE A 131 8.94 -1.20 10.52
CA PHE A 131 8.74 -1.60 11.92
C PHE A 131 9.13 -0.53 12.93
N ASP A 132 9.71 0.58 12.49
CA ASP A 132 10.25 1.58 13.39
C ASP A 132 9.34 2.82 13.49
N PRO A 133 9.05 3.29 14.71
CA PRO A 133 8.44 4.60 14.89
C PRO A 133 9.35 5.70 14.32
N PRO A 134 8.83 6.90 14.04
CA PRO A 134 9.65 8.01 13.59
C PRO A 134 10.79 8.29 14.56
N VAL A 135 11.91 8.76 14.04
CA VAL A 135 12.96 9.38 14.85
C VAL A 135 12.90 10.88 14.57
N ALA A 136 12.17 11.60 15.41
CA ALA A 136 11.96 13.03 15.26
C ALA A 136 13.29 13.79 15.30
N ASN A 137 13.50 14.65 14.32
CA ASN A 137 14.66 15.53 14.22
C ASN A 137 14.33 16.72 13.36
N PHE A 138 14.92 17.89 13.67
CA PHE A 138 14.74 19.08 12.86
C PHE A 138 15.94 20.02 12.96
N THR A 139 15.95 21.00 12.06
CA THR A 139 16.87 22.14 12.11
C THR A 139 16.11 23.45 11.90
N SER A 140 16.72 24.56 12.25
CA SER A 140 16.22 25.88 11.93
C SER A 140 17.25 26.68 11.14
N ASN A 141 16.80 27.65 10.35
CA ASN A 141 17.69 28.54 9.59
C ASN A 141 18.53 29.43 10.50
N THR A 142 18.09 29.68 11.73
CA THR A 142 18.78 30.49 12.74
C THR A 142 18.36 30.09 14.14
N THR A 143 19.25 30.32 15.10
CA THR A 143 18.98 30.18 16.55
C THR A 143 18.82 31.56 17.22
N THR A 144 19.05 32.65 16.48
CA THR A 144 18.86 34.04 16.91
C THR A 144 18.33 34.86 15.76
N THR A 145 17.32 35.66 15.99
CA THR A 145 16.71 36.53 14.96
C THR A 145 16.43 37.94 15.55
N CYS A 146 16.46 38.96 14.71
CA CYS A 146 16.11 40.32 15.11
C CYS A 146 14.69 40.71 14.65
N ASP A 147 14.11 39.98 13.73
CA ASP A 147 12.75 40.17 13.21
C ASP A 147 11.73 39.13 13.73
N GLY A 148 12.18 38.24 14.59
CA GLY A 148 11.36 37.20 15.17
C GLY A 148 11.08 36.00 14.25
N LEU A 149 11.39 36.06 12.94
CA LEU A 149 11.08 35.03 11.96
C LEU A 149 12.09 33.89 11.97
N VAL A 150 11.60 32.65 12.14
CA VAL A 150 12.38 31.43 12.08
C VAL A 150 11.71 30.42 11.12
N HIS A 151 12.52 29.78 10.26
CA HIS A 151 12.11 28.71 9.37
C HIS A 151 12.64 27.39 9.92
N PHE A 152 11.75 26.42 10.06
CA PHE A 152 12.08 25.08 10.53
C PHE A 152 12.04 24.10 9.37
N VAL A 153 12.96 23.14 9.38
CA VAL A 153 13.05 22.05 8.40
C VAL A 153 13.03 20.73 9.14
N ASP A 154 12.07 19.90 8.79
CA ASP A 154 11.96 18.54 9.29
C ASP A 154 13.10 17.66 8.76
N LEU A 155 13.74 16.90 9.64
CA LEU A 155 14.77 15.92 9.35
C LEU A 155 14.42 14.56 9.95
N THR A 156 13.15 14.31 10.27
CA THR A 156 12.65 13.08 10.83
C THR A 156 12.85 11.92 9.86
N THR A 157 13.26 10.78 10.39
CA THR A 157 13.41 9.53 9.62
C THR A 157 12.26 8.57 9.92
N ASN A 158 12.20 7.43 9.20
CA ASN A 158 11.19 6.37 9.33
C ASN A 158 9.77 6.85 8.95
N ASP A 159 9.69 7.53 7.79
CA ASP A 159 8.47 7.86 7.06
C ASP A 159 7.34 8.46 7.93
N PRO A 160 7.56 9.62 8.57
CA PRO A 160 6.53 10.30 9.30
C PRO A 160 5.38 10.73 8.36
N THR A 161 4.15 10.60 8.86
CA THR A 161 2.93 10.98 8.14
C THR A 161 2.26 12.21 8.76
N GLU A 162 2.61 12.55 10.00
CA GLU A 162 2.06 13.69 10.74
C GLU A 162 3.17 14.39 11.53
N TRP A 163 3.03 15.71 11.67
CA TRP A 163 3.93 16.60 12.40
C TRP A 163 3.12 17.51 13.32
N ASP A 164 3.54 17.61 14.58
CA ASP A 164 3.01 18.57 15.54
C ASP A 164 4.16 19.37 16.12
N TRP A 165 4.18 20.64 15.80
CA TRP A 165 5.17 21.60 16.31
C TRP A 165 4.59 22.39 17.46
N ASP A 166 5.37 22.54 18.54
CA ASP A 166 5.16 23.52 19.61
C ASP A 166 6.35 24.48 19.60
N PHE A 167 6.09 25.75 19.36
CA PHE A 167 7.15 26.75 19.27
C PHE A 167 7.57 27.34 20.63
N GLY A 168 6.94 26.90 21.74
CA GLY A 168 7.28 27.29 23.12
C GLY A 168 6.74 28.65 23.53
N ASP A 169 5.95 29.32 22.70
CA ASP A 169 5.26 30.58 22.98
C ASP A 169 3.73 30.41 23.04
N GLY A 170 3.24 29.16 22.96
CA GLY A 170 1.83 28.79 22.91
C GLY A 170 1.26 28.66 21.50
N ASN A 171 2.05 28.92 20.47
CA ASN A 171 1.66 28.69 19.08
C ASN A 171 2.13 27.29 18.62
N ILE A 172 1.36 26.69 17.70
CA ILE A 172 1.58 25.34 17.16
C ILE A 172 1.49 25.33 15.63
N SER A 173 1.98 24.27 14.99
CA SER A 173 1.82 24.02 13.55
C SER A 173 1.78 22.53 13.26
N SER A 174 1.05 22.14 12.20
CA SER A 174 1.05 20.78 11.64
C SER A 174 1.71 20.68 10.28
N LEU A 175 2.39 21.71 9.82
CA LEU A 175 3.12 21.68 8.56
C LEU A 175 4.45 20.93 8.74
N GLN A 176 4.87 20.18 7.74
CA GLN A 176 6.16 19.49 7.77
C GLN A 176 7.33 20.48 7.99
N ASN A 177 7.34 21.59 7.26
CA ASN A 177 8.40 22.60 7.31
C ASN A 177 7.78 23.97 7.59
N PRO A 178 7.45 24.31 8.86
CA PRO A 178 6.78 25.55 9.18
C PRO A 178 7.74 26.74 9.23
N SER A 179 7.14 27.92 9.14
CA SER A 179 7.77 29.18 9.54
C SER A 179 6.98 29.79 10.69
N HIS A 180 7.66 30.30 11.68
CA HIS A 180 7.04 30.94 12.83
C HIS A 180 7.69 32.31 13.14
N THR A 181 6.88 33.27 13.59
CA THR A 181 7.36 34.58 14.02
C THR A 181 7.05 34.76 15.50
N TYR A 182 8.08 35.00 16.29
CA TYR A 182 7.97 35.28 17.72
C TYR A 182 7.73 36.81 17.92
N ASP A 183 6.64 37.15 18.58
CA ASP A 183 6.23 38.55 18.83
C ASP A 183 7.01 39.25 19.96
N ALA A 184 7.68 38.51 20.80
CA ALA A 184 8.43 39.02 21.94
C ALA A 184 9.85 38.48 21.97
N GLU A 185 10.76 39.25 22.58
CA GLU A 185 12.10 38.78 22.88
C GLU A 185 12.04 37.69 23.95
N GLY A 186 12.80 36.60 23.76
CA GLY A 186 12.83 35.50 24.72
C GLY A 186 13.71 34.33 24.25
N VAL A 187 13.76 33.29 25.09
CA VAL A 187 14.32 32.00 24.75
C VAL A 187 13.16 31.00 24.72
N TYR A 188 12.94 30.42 23.56
CA TYR A 188 11.85 29.49 23.32
C TYR A 188 12.39 28.09 23.14
N THR A 189 11.73 27.11 23.76
CA THR A 189 12.02 25.70 23.52
C THR A 189 11.04 25.19 22.48
N VAL A 190 11.56 24.81 21.32
CA VAL A 190 10.75 24.25 20.23
C VAL A 190 10.76 22.74 20.35
N GLN A 191 9.58 22.12 20.16
CA GLN A 191 9.41 20.68 20.10
C GLN A 191 8.76 20.29 18.79
N LEU A 192 9.19 19.15 18.23
CA LEU A 192 8.55 18.47 17.12
C LEU A 192 8.16 17.06 17.59
N ARG A 193 6.85 16.76 17.49
CA ARG A 193 6.33 15.39 17.55
C ARG A 193 6.05 14.94 16.12
N ALA A 194 6.63 13.82 15.72
CA ALA A 194 6.39 13.17 14.45
C ALA A 194 5.71 11.82 14.69
N THR A 195 4.73 11.48 13.85
CA THR A 195 3.92 10.27 13.98
C THR A 195 3.89 9.51 12.66
N ASN A 196 3.91 8.18 12.70
CA ASN A 196 3.56 7.27 11.61
C ASN A 196 2.59 6.20 12.13
N LEU A 197 2.27 5.17 11.29
CA LEU A 197 1.38 4.08 11.69
C LEU A 197 1.90 3.23 12.85
N ILE A 198 3.20 3.26 13.14
CA ILE A 198 3.86 2.42 14.15
C ILE A 198 3.90 3.12 15.50
N GLY A 199 3.98 4.45 15.51
CA GLY A 199 4.05 5.22 16.74
C GLY A 199 4.46 6.66 16.52
N GLU A 200 4.87 7.31 17.61
CA GLU A 200 5.30 8.71 17.64
C GLU A 200 6.64 8.86 18.37
N ASN A 201 7.35 9.94 18.02
CA ASN A 201 8.57 10.35 18.70
C ASN A 201 8.62 11.89 18.79
N THR A 202 9.20 12.41 19.85
CA THR A 202 9.31 13.86 20.10
C THR A 202 10.77 14.24 20.37
N VAL A 203 11.20 15.34 19.83
CA VAL A 203 12.51 15.97 20.04
C VAL A 203 12.36 17.41 20.51
#